data_0995ade6a7af84064b9dbcb8d3338b34
#
_entry.id   0995ade6a7af84064b9dbcb8d3338b34
#
_cell.length_a   1.000
_cell.length_b   1.000
_cell.length_c   1.000
_cell.angle_alpha   90.00
_cell.angle_beta   90.00
_cell.angle_gamma   90.00
#
_symmetry.space_group_name_H-M   'P 1'
#
loop_
_entity.id
_entity.type
_entity.pdbx_description
1 polymer ?
#
loop_
_entity_poly.entity_id
_entity_poly.type
_entity_poly.pdbx_seq_one_letter_code
_entity_poly.pdbx_strand_id
1 'polypeptide(L)'
;MISIILMGCHSYVLDDAQFDLRHSFTEADYQHSEELLKKFKKKNIYRSKDQVLYNLESGMIYHFSNKFDSSSYYFTNAENEIDQNYTKSVSRGIGAFLTNDNKLVYDGEPYEDLYLNAFKALNFMPLQDWEAALVETRRMTYKMEQLDIKIKGLASAFAKSDSSGKADWKTDDINIQNSALAHYLSTILYAKAGDFDDARIEREKLEIALKEQSTLTPYRNSNTSNFEILQKPSSYNVLLAGFTGRAPYKVQEDARVFIDDYDDEKDKEFY
;
A
#
# COMPACT_ATOMS: atom_id res chain seq x y z
N MET A 1 1.03 24.61 34.33
CA MET A 1 1.66 23.26 34.20
C MET A 1 0.59 22.20 34.09
N ILE A 2 -0.32 22.24 33.06
CA ILE A 2 -1.45 21.30 32.86
C ILE A 2 -1.71 21.08 31.33
N SER A 3 -0.68 21.14 30.48
CA SER A 3 -0.94 21.02 29.01
C SER A 3 -0.31 19.79 28.33
N ILE A 4 0.25 18.83 29.06
CA ILE A 4 1.00 17.71 28.48
C ILE A 4 0.19 16.40 28.43
N ILE A 5 -0.96 16.30 29.11
CA ILE A 5 -1.70 15.03 29.26
C ILE A 5 -2.68 14.77 28.09
N LEU A 6 -3.00 15.76 27.25
CA LEU A 6 -4.05 15.62 26.23
C LEU A 6 -3.59 14.99 24.90
N MET A 7 -2.30 14.83 24.63
CA MET A 7 -1.84 14.23 23.37
C MET A 7 -1.83 12.69 23.36
N GLY A 8 -1.72 12.05 24.53
CA GLY A 8 -1.78 10.58 24.63
C GLY A 8 -3.15 9.97 24.46
N CYS A 9 -4.21 10.72 24.76
CA CYS A 9 -5.59 10.17 24.69
C CYS A 9 -6.11 9.96 23.28
N HIS A 10 -5.59 10.65 22.26
CA HIS A 10 -6.16 10.52 20.93
C HIS A 10 -5.66 9.28 20.18
N SER A 11 -4.38 8.93 20.27
CA SER A 11 -3.87 7.69 19.65
C SER A 11 -4.56 6.47 20.27
N TYR A 12 -4.76 6.47 21.58
CA TYR A 12 -5.48 5.40 22.26
C TYR A 12 -6.94 5.25 21.75
N VAL A 13 -7.66 6.37 21.55
CA VAL A 13 -9.04 6.36 21.04
C VAL A 13 -9.09 5.88 19.59
N LEU A 14 -8.11 6.21 18.76
CA LEU A 14 -8.02 5.72 17.38
C LEU A 14 -7.70 4.23 17.37
N ASP A 15 -6.76 3.77 18.20
CA ASP A 15 -6.36 2.37 18.31
C ASP A 15 -7.54 1.48 18.73
N ASP A 16 -8.33 1.93 19.73
CA ASP A 16 -9.56 1.23 20.15
C ASP A 16 -10.59 1.17 19.02
N ALA A 17 -10.81 2.28 18.33
CA ALA A 17 -11.75 2.35 17.21
C ALA A 17 -11.33 1.42 16.06
N GLN A 18 -10.03 1.35 15.77
CA GLN A 18 -9.49 0.42 14.77
C GLN A 18 -9.57 -1.03 15.21
N PHE A 19 -9.45 -1.30 16.51
CA PHE A 19 -9.65 -2.64 17.04
C PHE A 19 -11.10 -3.10 16.83
N ASP A 20 -12.08 -2.27 17.19
CA ASP A 20 -13.51 -2.56 16.99
C ASP A 20 -13.81 -2.80 15.51
N LEU A 21 -13.26 -1.95 14.63
CA LEU A 21 -13.46 -2.04 13.19
C LEU A 21 -12.87 -3.32 12.60
N ARG A 22 -11.64 -3.66 12.98
CA ARG A 22 -10.96 -4.90 12.54
C ARG A 22 -11.70 -6.13 13.05
N HIS A 23 -12.19 -6.11 14.28
CA HIS A 23 -12.95 -7.23 14.85
C HIS A 23 -14.21 -7.47 14.03
N SER A 24 -15.05 -6.44 13.84
CA SER A 24 -16.26 -6.51 13.03
C SER A 24 -15.98 -6.97 11.59
N PHE A 25 -14.92 -6.47 10.97
CA PHE A 25 -14.51 -6.85 9.62
C PHE A 25 -14.07 -8.33 9.56
N THR A 26 -13.32 -8.81 10.55
CA THR A 26 -12.83 -10.19 10.61
C THR A 26 -13.99 -11.19 10.79
N GLU A 27 -15.03 -10.78 11.52
CA GLU A 27 -16.27 -11.58 11.68
C GLU A 27 -17.19 -11.48 10.44
N ALA A 28 -16.75 -10.79 9.38
CA ALA A 28 -17.51 -10.52 8.15
C ALA A 28 -18.85 -9.77 8.41
N ASP A 29 -18.96 -9.07 9.53
CA ASP A 29 -20.09 -8.17 9.82
C ASP A 29 -19.84 -6.79 9.20
N TYR A 30 -19.93 -6.75 7.87
CA TYR A 30 -19.64 -5.54 7.10
C TYR A 30 -20.67 -4.44 7.33
N GLN A 31 -21.91 -4.80 7.66
CA GLN A 31 -22.94 -3.82 8.01
C GLN A 31 -22.56 -3.09 9.30
N HIS A 32 -22.18 -3.82 10.32
CA HIS A 32 -21.70 -3.22 11.57
C HIS A 32 -20.42 -2.41 11.37
N SER A 33 -19.50 -2.89 10.52
CA SER A 33 -18.29 -2.13 10.15
C SER A 33 -18.65 -0.77 9.53
N GLU A 34 -19.65 -0.70 8.64
CA GLU A 34 -20.13 0.57 8.08
C GLU A 34 -20.74 1.51 9.14
N GLU A 35 -21.48 0.96 10.07
CA GLU A 35 -22.07 1.73 11.18
C GLU A 35 -20.98 2.31 12.08
N LEU A 36 -19.93 1.53 12.37
CA LEU A 36 -18.75 1.98 13.10
C LEU A 36 -18.04 3.11 12.37
N LEU A 37 -17.78 2.98 11.07
CA LEU A 37 -17.17 4.06 10.27
C LEU A 37 -17.96 5.36 10.36
N LYS A 38 -19.28 5.30 10.17
CA LYS A 38 -20.17 6.47 10.28
C LYS A 38 -20.12 7.10 11.67
N LYS A 39 -20.14 6.26 12.72
CA LYS A 39 -20.00 6.70 14.12
C LYS A 39 -18.66 7.37 14.37
N PHE A 40 -17.57 6.80 13.88
CA PHE A 40 -16.21 7.31 14.07
C PHE A 40 -15.99 8.62 13.33
N LYS A 41 -16.51 8.74 12.10
CA LYS A 41 -16.52 10.01 11.35
C LYS A 41 -17.27 11.10 12.11
N LYS A 42 -18.49 10.81 12.60
CA LYS A 42 -19.30 11.76 13.37
C LYS A 42 -18.61 12.22 14.66
N LYS A 43 -17.84 11.33 15.30
CA LYS A 43 -17.08 11.62 16.53
C LYS A 43 -15.71 12.24 16.26
N ASN A 44 -15.37 12.49 15.00
CA ASN A 44 -14.06 13.02 14.58
C ASN A 44 -12.86 12.20 15.12
N ILE A 45 -13.00 10.87 15.14
CA ILE A 45 -11.95 9.95 15.57
C ILE A 45 -10.79 9.98 14.57
N TYR A 46 -11.08 9.93 13.26
CA TYR A 46 -10.11 10.20 12.21
C TYR A 46 -9.95 11.72 12.03
N ARG A 47 -8.79 12.22 12.41
CA ARG A 47 -8.43 13.64 12.21
C ARG A 47 -7.97 13.90 10.79
N SER A 48 -7.66 15.16 10.47
CA SER A 48 -7.14 15.52 9.14
C SER A 48 -5.86 14.78 8.76
N LYS A 49 -5.04 14.38 9.73
CA LYS A 49 -3.82 13.59 9.50
C LYS A 49 -4.10 12.11 9.21
N ASP A 50 -5.28 11.62 9.52
CA ASP A 50 -5.68 10.21 9.42
C ASP A 50 -6.62 9.96 8.22
N GLN A 51 -6.75 10.91 7.29
CA GLN A 51 -7.72 10.83 6.19
C GLN A 51 -7.39 9.72 5.19
N VAL A 52 -6.11 9.51 4.88
CA VAL A 52 -5.68 8.38 4.03
C VAL A 52 -6.17 7.06 4.63
N LEU A 53 -5.90 6.85 5.93
CA LEU A 53 -6.32 5.65 6.65
C LEU A 53 -7.85 5.47 6.63
N TYR A 54 -8.60 6.55 6.94
CA TYR A 54 -10.07 6.53 6.89
C TYR A 54 -10.59 6.14 5.50
N ASN A 55 -9.98 6.67 4.45
CA ASN A 55 -10.41 6.39 3.07
C ASN A 55 -10.04 4.95 2.66
N LEU A 56 -8.87 4.43 3.05
CA LEU A 56 -8.48 3.04 2.79
C LEU A 56 -9.41 2.05 3.50
N GLU A 57 -9.67 2.24 4.79
CA GLU A 57 -10.57 1.39 5.58
C GLU A 57 -12.01 1.46 5.04
N SER A 58 -12.49 2.66 4.69
CA SER A 58 -13.80 2.82 4.06
C SER A 58 -13.88 2.08 2.72
N GLY A 59 -12.87 2.23 1.87
CA GLY A 59 -12.78 1.53 0.59
C GLY A 59 -12.89 0.02 0.76
N MET A 60 -12.14 -0.55 1.70
CA MET A 60 -12.18 -1.98 2.01
C MET A 60 -13.54 -2.45 2.50
N ILE A 61 -14.13 -1.76 3.47
CA ILE A 61 -15.43 -2.14 4.03
C ILE A 61 -16.54 -2.08 2.98
N TYR A 62 -16.57 -1.02 2.17
CA TYR A 62 -17.54 -0.91 1.08
C TYR A 62 -17.32 -1.94 -0.03
N HIS A 63 -16.08 -2.35 -0.32
CA HIS A 63 -15.79 -3.44 -1.24
C HIS A 63 -16.46 -4.74 -0.78
N PHE A 64 -16.21 -5.15 0.46
CA PHE A 64 -16.74 -6.39 1.01
C PHE A 64 -18.24 -6.31 1.32
N SER A 65 -18.79 -5.09 1.43
CA SER A 65 -20.25 -4.85 1.46
C SER A 65 -20.91 -4.90 0.08
N ASN A 66 -20.19 -5.20 -0.98
CA ASN A 66 -20.65 -5.17 -2.38
C ASN A 66 -21.14 -3.78 -2.84
N LYS A 67 -20.65 -2.69 -2.21
CA LYS A 67 -20.96 -1.30 -2.58
C LYS A 67 -19.78 -0.73 -3.38
N PHE A 68 -19.59 -1.27 -4.58
CA PHE A 68 -18.39 -1.08 -5.41
C PHE A 68 -18.15 0.37 -5.80
N ASP A 69 -19.20 1.15 -6.12
CA ASP A 69 -19.06 2.58 -6.42
C ASP A 69 -18.54 3.37 -5.21
N SER A 70 -19.09 3.10 -4.04
CA SER A 70 -18.64 3.73 -2.79
C SER A 70 -17.21 3.34 -2.46
N SER A 71 -16.87 2.07 -2.63
CA SER A 71 -15.50 1.57 -2.45
C SER A 71 -14.51 2.29 -3.37
N SER A 72 -14.81 2.35 -4.66
CA SER A 72 -13.97 3.04 -5.66
C SER A 72 -13.84 4.53 -5.37
N TYR A 73 -14.90 5.18 -4.88
CA TYR A 73 -14.86 6.59 -4.46
C TYR A 73 -13.87 6.80 -3.30
N TYR A 74 -13.94 5.97 -2.25
CA TYR A 74 -13.03 6.10 -1.11
C TYR A 74 -11.59 5.76 -1.47
N PHE A 75 -11.35 4.72 -2.26
CA PHE A 75 -10.01 4.41 -2.75
C PHE A 75 -9.43 5.53 -3.63
N THR A 76 -10.23 6.16 -4.46
CA THR A 76 -9.78 7.32 -5.26
C THR A 76 -9.42 8.51 -4.37
N ASN A 77 -10.17 8.75 -3.29
CA ASN A 77 -9.81 9.79 -2.32
C ASN A 77 -8.49 9.45 -1.61
N ALA A 78 -8.30 8.18 -1.18
CA ALA A 78 -7.04 7.74 -0.59
C ALA A 78 -5.86 7.96 -1.54
N GLU A 79 -6.00 7.53 -2.79
CA GLU A 79 -4.99 7.69 -3.85
C GLU A 79 -4.57 9.16 -4.03
N ASN A 80 -5.55 10.06 -4.14
CA ASN A 80 -5.30 11.49 -4.29
C ASN A 80 -4.61 12.10 -3.07
N GLU A 81 -4.95 11.66 -1.87
CA GLU A 81 -4.33 12.15 -0.64
C GLU A 81 -2.91 11.63 -0.47
N ILE A 82 -2.64 10.36 -0.81
CA ILE A 82 -1.30 9.76 -0.84
C ILE A 82 -0.39 10.57 -1.77
N ASP A 83 -0.85 10.86 -3.00
CA ASP A 83 -0.10 11.65 -3.97
C ASP A 83 0.19 13.07 -3.48
N GLN A 84 -0.79 13.73 -2.86
CA GLN A 84 -0.60 15.06 -2.30
C GLN A 84 0.38 15.06 -1.12
N ASN A 85 0.29 14.08 -0.24
CA ASN A 85 1.16 13.95 0.92
C ASN A 85 2.58 13.62 0.49
N TYR A 86 2.76 12.73 -0.49
CA TYR A 86 4.07 12.46 -1.07
C TYR A 86 4.74 13.72 -1.62
N THR A 87 4.02 14.53 -2.39
CA THR A 87 4.54 15.80 -2.93
C THR A 87 4.98 16.75 -1.82
N LYS A 88 4.23 16.81 -0.71
CA LYS A 88 4.59 17.61 0.46
C LYS A 88 5.79 17.04 1.21
N SER A 89 5.92 15.70 1.30
CA SER A 89 7.03 15.06 2.02
C SER A 89 8.36 15.24 1.29
N VAL A 90 8.36 15.12 -0.04
CA VAL A 90 9.55 15.40 -0.87
C VAL A 90 10.03 16.84 -0.67
N SER A 91 9.10 17.80 -0.57
CA SER A 91 9.45 19.21 -0.35
C SER A 91 10.01 19.51 1.06
N ARG A 92 9.70 18.67 2.07
CA ARG A 92 10.20 18.83 3.45
C ARG A 92 11.60 18.25 3.67
N GLY A 93 12.12 17.47 2.74
CA GLY A 93 13.47 16.91 2.78
C GLY A 93 13.65 15.76 3.78
N ILE A 94 14.88 15.25 3.84
CA ILE A 94 15.28 14.05 4.60
C ILE A 94 15.02 14.18 6.11
N GLY A 95 15.01 15.40 6.66
CA GLY A 95 14.77 15.64 8.08
C GLY A 95 13.39 15.19 8.59
N ALA A 96 12.40 15.02 7.70
CA ALA A 96 11.09 14.51 8.06
C ALA A 96 11.09 13.02 8.40
N PHE A 97 12.02 12.24 7.83
CA PHE A 97 12.16 10.80 8.11
C PHE A 97 12.68 10.49 9.52
N LEU A 98 13.31 11.46 10.18
CA LEU A 98 13.86 11.32 11.53
C LEU A 98 12.89 11.76 12.63
N THR A 99 11.69 12.21 12.25
CA THR A 99 10.66 12.62 13.21
C THR A 99 9.75 11.47 13.59
N ASN A 100 9.30 11.46 14.84
CA ASN A 100 8.40 10.45 15.38
C ASN A 100 7.11 10.31 14.55
N ASP A 101 6.88 9.13 13.98
CA ASP A 101 5.74 8.77 13.11
C ASP A 101 4.36 9.18 13.70
N ASN A 102 4.21 9.15 15.02
CA ASN A 102 2.95 9.48 15.68
C ASN A 102 2.51 10.95 15.54
N LYS A 103 3.39 11.84 15.10
CA LYS A 103 3.11 13.28 14.89
C LYS A 103 2.88 13.64 13.42
N LEU A 104 3.24 12.75 12.51
CA LEU A 104 3.14 12.99 11.08
C LEU A 104 1.73 12.67 10.55
N VAL A 105 1.43 13.24 9.39
CA VAL A 105 0.28 12.83 8.58
C VAL A 105 0.52 11.40 8.14
N TYR A 106 -0.48 10.55 8.21
CA TYR A 106 -0.40 9.21 7.64
C TYR A 106 -0.40 9.32 6.11
N ASP A 107 0.75 9.07 5.51
CA ASP A 107 0.96 9.23 4.06
C ASP A 107 0.55 8.00 3.25
N GLY A 108 0.16 6.89 3.91
CA GLY A 108 -0.07 5.59 3.28
C GLY A 108 1.24 4.83 3.04
N GLU A 109 1.15 3.51 3.11
CA GLU A 109 2.28 2.64 2.77
C GLU A 109 2.33 2.38 1.25
N PRO A 110 3.51 2.17 0.66
CA PRO A 110 3.61 1.89 -0.78
C PRO A 110 2.77 0.70 -1.25
N TYR A 111 2.64 -0.34 -0.43
CA TYR A 111 1.80 -1.48 -0.77
C TYR A 111 0.30 -1.14 -0.71
N GLU A 112 -0.13 -0.23 0.18
CA GLU A 112 -1.52 0.21 0.25
C GLU A 112 -1.89 1.02 -0.99
N ASP A 113 -1.01 1.93 -1.42
CA ASP A 113 -1.16 2.70 -2.65
C ASP A 113 -1.24 1.78 -3.89
N LEU A 114 -0.55 0.67 -3.88
CA LEU A 114 -0.62 -0.33 -4.95
C LEU A 114 -1.90 -1.15 -4.89
N TYR A 115 -2.24 -1.69 -3.72
CA TYR A 115 -3.39 -2.58 -3.54
C TYR A 115 -4.74 -1.90 -3.71
N LEU A 116 -4.86 -0.58 -3.43
CA LEU A 116 -6.11 0.14 -3.68
C LEU A 116 -6.53 0.05 -5.16
N ASN A 117 -5.58 0.07 -6.10
CA ASN A 117 -5.88 -0.10 -7.52
C ASN A 117 -6.30 -1.54 -7.84
N ALA A 118 -5.75 -2.56 -7.16
CA ALA A 118 -6.24 -3.93 -7.28
C ALA A 118 -7.71 -4.04 -6.87
N PHE A 119 -8.08 -3.45 -5.73
CA PHE A 119 -9.47 -3.45 -5.26
C PHE A 119 -10.38 -2.60 -6.15
N LYS A 120 -9.91 -1.49 -6.71
CA LYS A 120 -10.67 -0.73 -7.70
C LYS A 120 -10.92 -1.56 -8.97
N ALA A 121 -9.90 -2.27 -9.47
CA ALA A 121 -10.10 -3.20 -10.59
C ALA A 121 -11.15 -4.27 -10.28
N LEU A 122 -11.08 -4.88 -9.09
CA LEU A 122 -12.06 -5.85 -8.61
C LEU A 122 -13.46 -5.25 -8.41
N ASN A 123 -13.58 -3.97 -8.07
CA ASN A 123 -14.88 -3.28 -8.00
C ASN A 123 -15.54 -3.11 -9.36
N PHE A 124 -14.74 -2.83 -10.40
CA PHE A 124 -15.27 -2.63 -11.75
C PHE A 124 -15.72 -3.93 -12.42
N MET A 125 -15.15 -5.08 -12.03
CA MET A 125 -15.55 -6.38 -12.60
C MET A 125 -17.03 -6.73 -12.42
N PRO A 126 -17.63 -6.65 -11.20
CA PRO A 126 -19.06 -6.90 -11.02
C PRO A 126 -19.95 -5.85 -11.71
N LEU A 127 -19.44 -4.64 -11.90
CA LEU A 127 -20.12 -3.57 -12.65
C LEU A 127 -20.01 -3.75 -14.17
N GLN A 128 -19.27 -4.77 -14.63
CA GLN A 128 -19.00 -5.08 -16.04
C GLN A 128 -18.25 -3.95 -16.78
N ASP A 129 -17.58 -3.09 -16.04
CA ASP A 129 -16.72 -2.04 -16.60
C ASP A 129 -15.27 -2.55 -16.73
N TRP A 130 -15.06 -3.35 -17.78
CA TRP A 130 -13.79 -4.03 -18.04
C TRP A 130 -12.67 -3.06 -18.42
N GLU A 131 -13.02 -1.96 -19.11
CA GLU A 131 -12.05 -0.92 -19.44
C GLU A 131 -11.53 -0.21 -18.19
N ALA A 132 -12.41 0.20 -17.28
CA ALA A 132 -12.00 0.82 -16.03
C ALA A 132 -11.14 -0.15 -15.19
N ALA A 133 -11.51 -1.44 -15.15
CA ALA A 133 -10.71 -2.45 -14.46
C ALA A 133 -9.29 -2.56 -15.05
N LEU A 134 -9.14 -2.58 -16.38
CA LEU A 134 -7.84 -2.58 -17.06
C LEU A 134 -7.02 -1.32 -16.81
N VAL A 135 -7.66 -0.16 -16.71
CA VAL A 135 -6.97 1.08 -16.34
C VAL A 135 -6.32 0.95 -14.96
N GLU A 136 -7.03 0.38 -14.00
CA GLU A 136 -6.50 0.22 -12.65
C GLU A 136 -5.33 -0.79 -12.60
N THR A 137 -5.36 -1.87 -13.38
CA THR A 137 -4.21 -2.81 -13.44
C THR A 137 -2.97 -2.15 -14.06
N ARG A 138 -3.15 -1.32 -15.09
CA ARG A 138 -2.05 -0.54 -15.68
C ARG A 138 -1.47 0.48 -14.70
N ARG A 139 -2.33 1.10 -13.87
CA ARG A 139 -1.88 1.99 -12.78
C ARG A 139 -1.03 1.26 -11.76
N MET A 140 -1.36 0.01 -11.42
CA MET A 140 -0.52 -0.81 -10.53
C MET A 140 0.88 -0.99 -11.10
N THR A 141 1.01 -1.36 -12.37
CA THR A 141 2.31 -1.52 -13.03
C THR A 141 3.09 -0.20 -13.01
N TYR A 142 2.45 0.89 -13.38
CA TYR A 142 3.07 2.22 -13.35
C TYR A 142 3.56 2.61 -11.93
N LYS A 143 2.74 2.38 -10.89
CA LYS A 143 3.11 2.66 -9.50
C LYS A 143 4.29 1.82 -9.04
N MET A 144 4.38 0.56 -9.46
CA MET A 144 5.54 -0.30 -9.16
C MET A 144 6.83 0.27 -9.76
N GLU A 145 6.79 0.70 -11.02
CA GLU A 145 7.93 1.35 -11.66
C GLU A 145 8.33 2.65 -10.93
N GLN A 146 7.34 3.47 -10.56
CA GLN A 146 7.59 4.69 -9.80
C GLN A 146 8.16 4.42 -8.41
N LEU A 147 7.71 3.36 -7.74
CA LEU A 147 8.21 2.96 -6.43
C LEU A 147 9.69 2.56 -6.50
N ASP A 148 10.09 1.80 -7.51
CA ASP A 148 11.49 1.44 -7.75
C ASP A 148 12.38 2.69 -7.92
N ILE A 149 11.94 3.65 -8.73
CA ILE A 149 12.63 4.93 -8.91
C ILE A 149 12.72 5.72 -7.59
N LYS A 150 11.64 5.77 -6.82
CA LYS A 150 11.60 6.45 -5.52
C LYS A 150 12.58 5.84 -4.52
N ILE A 151 12.61 4.51 -4.39
CA ILE A 151 13.51 3.80 -3.47
C ILE A 151 14.98 4.04 -3.86
N LYS A 152 15.31 3.92 -5.14
CA LYS A 152 16.68 4.19 -5.65
C LYS A 152 17.08 5.66 -5.42
N GLY A 153 16.16 6.59 -5.61
CA GLY A 153 16.37 8.01 -5.35
C GLY A 153 16.64 8.29 -3.87
N LEU A 154 15.88 7.70 -2.95
CA LEU A 154 16.08 7.81 -1.51
C LEU A 154 17.42 7.21 -1.08
N ALA A 155 17.75 5.99 -1.51
CA ALA A 155 19.03 5.37 -1.21
C ALA A 155 20.21 6.23 -1.66
N SER A 156 20.14 6.81 -2.85
CA SER A 156 21.16 7.73 -3.37
C SER A 156 21.27 9.01 -2.53
N ALA A 157 20.15 9.54 -2.04
CA ALA A 157 20.13 10.73 -1.20
C ALA A 157 20.73 10.44 0.19
N PHE A 158 20.41 9.28 0.79
CA PHE A 158 21.01 8.85 2.05
C PHE A 158 22.50 8.57 1.92
N ALA A 159 22.94 7.90 0.85
CA ALA A 159 24.36 7.67 0.58
C ALA A 159 25.16 8.99 0.48
N LYS A 160 24.57 10.04 -0.10
CA LYS A 160 25.21 11.36 -0.19
C LYS A 160 25.26 12.10 1.16
N SER A 161 24.29 11.85 2.05
CA SER A 161 24.23 12.48 3.37
C SER A 161 25.03 11.73 4.44
N ASP A 162 25.37 10.46 4.20
CA ASP A 162 26.16 9.64 5.11
C ASP A 162 27.64 9.99 5.03
N SER A 163 28.05 10.94 5.87
CA SER A 163 29.45 11.36 5.97
C SER A 163 30.36 10.26 6.57
N SER A 164 29.78 9.25 7.23
CA SER A 164 30.53 8.15 7.85
C SER A 164 30.91 7.06 6.86
N GLY A 165 30.17 6.92 5.76
CA GLY A 165 30.34 5.84 4.77
C GLY A 165 30.19 4.42 5.33
N LYS A 166 29.61 4.29 6.54
CA LYS A 166 29.45 3.01 7.24
C LYS A 166 28.22 2.22 6.81
N ALA A 167 27.21 2.88 6.27
CA ALA A 167 25.99 2.22 5.83
C ALA A 167 26.06 1.86 4.33
N ASP A 168 25.67 0.65 3.99
CA ASP A 168 25.52 0.23 2.58
C ASP A 168 24.12 0.55 2.09
N TRP A 169 23.99 1.70 1.41
CA TRP A 169 22.73 2.21 0.87
C TRP A 169 22.43 1.65 -0.53
N LYS A 170 22.87 0.43 -0.84
CA LYS A 170 22.64 -0.19 -2.15
C LYS A 170 21.23 -0.79 -2.24
N THR A 171 20.63 -0.60 -3.39
CA THR A 171 19.31 -1.16 -3.72
C THR A 171 19.36 -2.10 -4.93
N ASP A 172 20.58 -2.51 -5.31
CA ASP A 172 20.80 -3.24 -6.57
C ASP A 172 20.11 -4.62 -6.62
N ASP A 173 19.77 -5.19 -5.45
CA ASP A 173 19.12 -6.49 -5.34
C ASP A 173 17.58 -6.41 -5.32
N ILE A 174 17.01 -5.20 -5.34
CA ILE A 174 15.56 -5.00 -5.27
C ILE A 174 15.05 -4.68 -6.68
N ASN A 175 14.42 -5.64 -7.33
CA ASN A 175 13.70 -5.44 -8.59
C ASN A 175 12.19 -5.56 -8.33
N ILE A 176 11.50 -4.42 -8.20
CA ILE A 176 10.08 -4.33 -7.91
C ILE A 176 9.26 -3.78 -9.09
N GLN A 177 9.86 -3.73 -10.28
CA GLN A 177 9.25 -3.08 -11.46
C GLN A 177 7.99 -3.79 -11.99
N ASN A 178 7.86 -5.10 -11.73
CA ASN A 178 6.77 -5.91 -12.25
C ASN A 178 5.80 -6.31 -11.16
N SER A 179 4.51 -5.99 -11.31
CA SER A 179 3.47 -6.45 -10.39
C SER A 179 2.84 -7.76 -10.85
N ALA A 180 3.19 -8.87 -10.20
CA ALA A 180 2.57 -10.17 -10.50
C ALA A 180 1.04 -10.12 -10.38
N LEU A 181 0.50 -9.41 -9.38
CA LEU A 181 -0.94 -9.25 -9.20
C LEU A 181 -1.57 -8.44 -10.35
N ALA A 182 -0.93 -7.36 -10.80
CA ALA A 182 -1.43 -6.58 -11.94
C ALA A 182 -1.49 -7.42 -13.21
N HIS A 183 -0.43 -8.16 -13.53
CA HIS A 183 -0.38 -9.03 -14.71
C HIS A 183 -1.38 -10.20 -14.61
N TYR A 184 -1.58 -10.74 -13.40
CA TYR A 184 -2.62 -11.74 -13.15
C TYR A 184 -4.01 -11.20 -13.47
N LEU A 185 -4.38 -10.06 -12.93
CA LEU A 185 -5.69 -9.43 -13.17
C LEU A 185 -5.85 -9.02 -14.64
N SER A 186 -4.80 -8.45 -15.26
CA SER A 186 -4.82 -8.07 -16.67
C SER A 186 -5.02 -9.26 -17.59
N THR A 187 -4.36 -10.41 -17.31
CA THR A 187 -4.56 -11.64 -18.07
C THR A 187 -6.03 -12.06 -18.11
N ILE A 188 -6.69 -12.01 -16.95
CA ILE A 188 -8.11 -12.37 -16.83
C ILE A 188 -9.00 -11.39 -17.60
N LEU A 189 -8.72 -10.09 -17.44
CA LEU A 189 -9.53 -9.04 -18.04
C LEU A 189 -9.43 -9.04 -19.57
N TYR A 190 -8.23 -9.18 -20.13
CA TYR A 190 -8.04 -9.30 -21.58
C TYR A 190 -8.68 -10.58 -22.13
N ALA A 191 -8.53 -11.73 -21.44
CA ALA A 191 -9.21 -12.95 -21.84
C ALA A 191 -10.73 -12.80 -21.82
N LYS A 192 -11.28 -12.07 -20.85
CA LYS A 192 -12.71 -11.75 -20.76
C LYS A 192 -13.16 -10.83 -21.89
N ALA A 193 -12.32 -9.88 -22.31
CA ALA A 193 -12.60 -9.00 -23.45
C ALA A 193 -12.50 -9.72 -24.81
N GLY A 194 -11.90 -10.92 -24.85
CA GLY A 194 -11.63 -11.65 -26.08
C GLY A 194 -10.29 -11.29 -26.72
N ASP A 195 -9.48 -10.46 -26.07
CA ASP A 195 -8.16 -10.01 -26.51
C ASP A 195 -7.09 -11.04 -26.09
N PHE A 196 -7.13 -12.23 -26.71
CA PHE A 196 -6.33 -13.37 -26.30
C PHE A 196 -4.83 -13.18 -26.51
N ASP A 197 -4.41 -12.35 -27.47
CA ASP A 197 -3.00 -12.02 -27.67
C ASP A 197 -2.46 -11.19 -26.50
N ASP A 198 -3.21 -10.17 -26.06
CA ASP A 198 -2.86 -9.35 -24.92
C ASP A 198 -2.90 -10.17 -23.62
N ALA A 199 -3.89 -11.07 -23.48
CA ALA A 199 -3.95 -12.00 -22.35
C ALA A 199 -2.71 -12.91 -22.28
N ARG A 200 -2.22 -13.40 -23.43
CA ARG A 200 -0.98 -14.19 -23.52
C ARG A 200 0.24 -13.38 -23.11
N ILE A 201 0.35 -12.14 -23.59
CA ILE A 201 1.45 -11.23 -23.26
C ILE A 201 1.47 -10.96 -21.74
N GLU A 202 0.32 -10.67 -21.16
CA GLU A 202 0.23 -10.40 -19.72
C GLU A 202 0.54 -11.65 -18.87
N ARG A 203 0.17 -12.85 -19.35
CA ARG A 203 0.57 -14.10 -18.72
C ARG A 203 2.10 -14.31 -18.74
N GLU A 204 2.76 -14.03 -19.86
CA GLU A 204 4.21 -14.13 -19.97
C GLU A 204 4.90 -13.14 -19.00
N LYS A 205 4.38 -11.92 -18.88
CA LYS A 205 4.86 -10.93 -17.89
C LYS A 205 4.62 -11.41 -16.46
N LEU A 206 3.48 -12.05 -16.17
CA LEU A 206 3.20 -12.66 -14.87
C LEU A 206 4.26 -13.70 -14.52
N GLU A 207 4.62 -14.60 -15.45
CA GLU A 207 5.64 -15.63 -15.25
C GLU A 207 7.01 -15.00 -14.94
N ILE A 208 7.37 -13.93 -15.66
CA ILE A 208 8.60 -13.16 -15.41
C ILE A 208 8.56 -12.54 -14.02
N ALA A 209 7.48 -11.84 -13.66
CA ALA A 209 7.32 -11.19 -12.37
C ALA A 209 7.42 -12.19 -11.19
N LEU A 210 6.78 -13.34 -11.30
CA LEU A 210 6.86 -14.39 -10.28
C LEU A 210 8.27 -14.96 -10.13
N LYS A 211 9.04 -15.05 -11.21
CA LYS A 211 10.43 -15.51 -11.19
C LYS A 211 11.36 -14.46 -10.56
N GLU A 212 11.21 -13.21 -10.96
CA GLU A 212 12.02 -12.09 -10.44
C GLU A 212 11.75 -11.83 -8.96
N GLN A 213 10.51 -11.97 -8.51
CA GLN A 213 10.08 -11.74 -7.14
C GLN A 213 10.02 -13.03 -6.29
N SER A 214 10.80 -14.03 -6.65
CA SER A 214 10.79 -15.32 -5.94
C SER A 214 11.19 -15.23 -4.46
N THR A 215 11.89 -14.17 -4.06
CA THR A 215 12.21 -13.87 -2.66
C THR A 215 11.03 -13.27 -1.88
N LEU A 216 10.15 -12.54 -2.56
CA LEU A 216 8.95 -11.92 -1.97
C LEU A 216 7.76 -12.90 -1.97
N THR A 217 7.72 -13.83 -2.93
CA THR A 217 6.67 -14.84 -3.06
C THR A 217 7.24 -16.22 -2.76
N PRO A 218 7.17 -16.73 -1.52
CA PRO A 218 7.71 -18.04 -1.14
C PRO A 218 6.99 -19.22 -1.82
N TYR A 219 5.90 -18.99 -2.51
CA TYR A 219 5.13 -20.01 -3.21
C TYR A 219 5.76 -20.31 -4.57
N ARG A 220 6.76 -21.20 -4.58
CA ARG A 220 7.52 -21.62 -5.77
C ARG A 220 6.71 -22.35 -6.86
N ASN A 221 5.44 -22.66 -6.63
CA ASN A 221 4.62 -23.47 -7.52
C ASN A 221 3.33 -22.77 -7.95
N SER A 222 3.39 -21.49 -8.31
CA SER A 222 2.28 -20.89 -9.05
C SER A 222 2.22 -21.56 -10.42
N ASN A 223 1.32 -22.53 -10.55
CA ASN A 223 1.09 -23.22 -11.81
C ASN A 223 0.32 -22.31 -12.75
N THR A 224 1.05 -21.56 -13.56
CA THR A 224 0.49 -20.66 -14.57
C THR A 224 -0.10 -21.40 -15.76
N SER A 225 0.12 -22.73 -15.88
CA SER A 225 -0.42 -23.54 -16.98
C SER A 225 -1.95 -23.53 -17.02
N ASN A 226 -2.61 -23.34 -15.90
CA ASN A 226 -4.08 -23.20 -15.86
C ASN A 226 -4.57 -21.95 -16.63
N PHE A 227 -3.72 -20.96 -16.86
CA PHE A 227 -4.06 -19.78 -17.66
C PHE A 227 -4.08 -20.06 -19.17
N GLU A 228 -3.53 -21.17 -19.64
CA GLU A 228 -3.70 -21.58 -21.04
C GLU A 228 -5.17 -21.82 -21.40
N ILE A 229 -5.99 -22.18 -20.41
CA ILE A 229 -7.44 -22.33 -20.57
C ILE A 229 -8.09 -20.98 -20.91
N LEU A 230 -7.56 -19.88 -20.40
CA LEU A 230 -8.06 -18.54 -20.68
C LEU A 230 -7.80 -18.06 -22.12
N GLN A 231 -6.84 -18.68 -22.82
CA GLN A 231 -6.48 -18.34 -24.19
C GLN A 231 -7.39 -18.99 -25.24
N LYS A 232 -8.21 -19.95 -24.84
CA LYS A 232 -9.14 -20.63 -25.73
C LYS A 232 -10.56 -20.18 -25.44
N PRO A 233 -11.36 -19.84 -26.46
CA PRO A 233 -12.78 -19.60 -26.27
C PRO A 233 -13.38 -20.90 -25.71
N SER A 234 -13.44 -21.03 -24.43
CA SER A 234 -13.92 -22.22 -23.74
C SER A 234 -15.19 -21.90 -22.96
N SER A 235 -15.88 -22.93 -22.57
CA SER A 235 -17.16 -22.89 -21.87
C SER A 235 -17.04 -22.59 -20.35
N TYR A 236 -15.92 -22.05 -19.85
CA TYR A 236 -15.86 -21.68 -18.44
C TYR A 236 -16.59 -20.35 -18.22
N ASN A 237 -17.36 -20.30 -17.16
CA ASN A 237 -18.24 -19.18 -16.85
C ASN A 237 -17.98 -18.57 -15.47
N VAL A 238 -17.07 -19.15 -14.68
CA VAL A 238 -16.85 -18.75 -13.29
C VAL A 238 -15.36 -18.63 -13.00
N LEU A 239 -14.95 -17.47 -12.50
CA LEU A 239 -13.66 -17.24 -11.89
C LEU A 239 -13.84 -17.11 -10.38
N LEU A 240 -13.11 -17.91 -9.61
CA LEU A 240 -13.00 -17.76 -8.16
C LEU A 240 -11.63 -17.18 -7.84
N ALA A 241 -11.62 -15.98 -7.28
CA ALA A 241 -10.40 -15.34 -6.77
C ALA A 241 -10.51 -15.17 -5.26
N GLY A 242 -9.47 -15.55 -4.53
CA GLY A 242 -9.40 -15.40 -3.08
C GLY A 242 -8.07 -14.78 -2.65
N PHE A 243 -8.12 -13.89 -1.68
CA PHE A 243 -6.95 -13.33 -1.04
C PHE A 243 -6.66 -14.13 0.23
N THR A 244 -5.41 -14.56 0.40
CA THR A 244 -4.95 -15.27 1.59
C THR A 244 -3.65 -14.65 2.09
N GLY A 245 -3.37 -14.81 3.38
CA GLY A 245 -2.15 -14.29 3.98
C GLY A 245 -2.40 -13.03 4.79
N ARG A 246 -1.31 -12.36 5.12
CA ARG A 246 -1.33 -11.09 5.88
C ARG A 246 -0.69 -10.00 5.03
N ALA A 247 -1.15 -8.76 5.22
CA ALA A 247 -0.47 -7.60 4.68
C ALA A 247 0.95 -7.48 5.28
N PRO A 248 1.90 -6.89 4.56
CA PRO A 248 3.18 -6.51 5.13
C PRO A 248 2.98 -5.66 6.39
N TYR A 249 3.86 -5.79 7.36
CA TYR A 249 3.86 -4.95 8.55
C TYR A 249 5.28 -4.44 8.82
N LYS A 250 5.38 -3.25 9.35
CA LYS A 250 6.65 -2.67 9.72
C LYS A 250 7.20 -3.36 10.98
N VAL A 251 8.45 -3.76 10.94
CA VAL A 251 9.20 -4.20 12.11
C VAL A 251 10.08 -3.03 12.54
N GLN A 252 9.99 -2.66 13.81
CA GLN A 252 10.88 -1.64 14.36
C GLN A 252 12.32 -2.21 14.43
N GLU A 253 13.24 -1.52 13.77
CA GLU A 253 14.67 -1.76 13.92
C GLU A 253 15.30 -0.54 14.59
N ASP A 254 16.00 -0.76 15.69
CA ASP A 254 16.71 0.29 16.40
C ASP A 254 18.08 0.52 15.76
N ALA A 255 18.22 1.59 15.00
CA ALA A 255 19.52 2.06 14.52
C ALA A 255 20.18 2.91 15.62
N ARG A 256 21.29 2.46 16.18
CA ARG A 256 22.12 3.26 17.09
C ARG A 256 23.08 4.10 16.28
N VAL A 257 22.80 5.40 16.19
CA VAL A 257 23.75 6.36 15.61
C VAL A 257 24.69 6.79 16.73
N PHE A 258 25.96 6.38 16.65
CA PHE A 258 27.00 6.91 17.52
C PHE A 258 27.43 8.25 16.94
N ILE A 259 27.16 9.34 17.68
CA ILE A 259 27.69 10.66 17.35
C ILE A 259 29.06 10.74 18.04
N ASP A 260 30.13 10.65 17.25
CA ASP A 260 31.54 10.62 17.73
C ASP A 260 32.09 12.04 18.07
N ASP A 261 31.23 13.06 18.14
CA ASP A 261 31.64 14.44 18.49
C ASP A 261 31.17 14.81 19.90
N TYR A 262 31.64 14.09 20.90
CA TYR A 262 31.65 14.63 22.25
C TYR A 262 33.02 15.29 22.45
N ASP A 263 33.09 16.61 22.20
CA ASP A 263 34.25 17.43 22.48
C ASP A 263 34.28 17.70 23.99
N ASP A 264 34.99 16.85 24.74
CA ASP A 264 35.11 16.90 26.18
C ASP A 264 35.73 18.22 26.71
N GLU A 265 36.19 19.13 25.83
CA GLU A 265 36.76 20.42 26.22
C GLU A 265 35.74 21.54 26.45
N LYS A 266 34.49 21.41 26.00
CA LYS A 266 33.48 22.47 26.15
C LYS A 266 32.64 22.40 27.42
N ASP A 267 32.63 21.26 28.12
CA ASP A 267 31.85 21.10 29.36
C ASP A 267 32.58 21.60 30.64
N LYS A 268 33.77 22.22 30.53
CA LYS A 268 34.50 22.77 31.70
C LYS A 268 34.16 24.22 32.04
N GLU A 269 33.30 24.89 31.30
CA GLU A 269 32.96 26.31 31.56
C GLU A 269 31.58 26.55 32.20
N PHE A 270 30.87 25.53 32.62
CA PHE A 270 29.57 25.70 33.30
C PHE A 270 29.55 24.92 34.65
N TYR A 271 30.39 25.41 35.60
CA TYR A 271 30.20 25.21 37.04
C TYR A 271 30.36 26.54 37.73
#